data_7363a2394c5368545af56284c16959dd
#
_entry.id   7363a2394c5368545af56284c16959dd
#
_cell.length_a   1.000
_cell.length_b   1.000
_cell.length_c   1.000
_cell.angle_alpha   90.00
_cell.angle_beta   90.00
_cell.angle_gamma   90.00
#
_symmetry.space_group_name_H-M   'P 1'
#
loop_
_entity.id
_entity.type
_entity.pdbx_description
1 polymer ?
#
loop_
_entity_poly.entity_id
_entity_poly.type
_entity_poly.pdbx_seq_one_letter_code
_entity_poly.pdbx_strand_id
1 'polypeptide(L)'
;MTSEERQYALFGRPVAHSLSPAMHNGAYREMSLRARYRAFAVETAAEIPRVMDREDIQGASVTLPHKEAVLEWLDGMSSPCRSIGAANTIVRKEDGLYGENTDWSGFVLSLRERLEIRQRVFAVIGAGGAARAAVYGILEEGGIPVVLNRSAARGRALADRFGCSFLPLEEIGRVEAPVLINATSVGITAPGGDWPFTEKVLSRFPW
;
A
#
# COMPACT_ATOMS: atom_id res chain seq x y z
N MET A 1 -7.63 -10.48 37.28
CA MET A 1 -7.88 -9.32 36.41
C MET A 1 -8.13 -9.86 35.00
N THR A 2 -9.36 -9.81 34.52
CA THR A 2 -9.69 -10.23 33.14
C THR A 2 -9.15 -9.12 32.23
N SER A 3 -8.05 -9.40 31.49
CA SER A 3 -7.58 -8.44 30.49
C SER A 3 -8.70 -8.22 29.45
N GLU A 4 -9.04 -6.96 29.18
CA GLU A 4 -10.03 -6.61 28.16
C GLU A 4 -9.58 -7.10 26.77
N GLU A 5 -10.53 -7.39 25.89
CA GLU A 5 -10.27 -7.85 24.53
C GLU A 5 -9.77 -6.65 23.69
N ARG A 6 -8.53 -6.73 23.19
CA ARG A 6 -7.94 -5.65 22.37
C ARG A 6 -8.63 -5.54 21.01
N GLN A 7 -8.96 -4.33 20.59
CA GLN A 7 -9.63 -4.07 19.33
C GLN A 7 -8.64 -3.61 18.25
N TYR A 8 -8.74 -4.16 17.06
CA TYR A 8 -7.97 -3.79 15.89
C TYR A 8 -8.88 -3.60 14.67
N ALA A 9 -8.43 -2.84 13.68
CA ALA A 9 -9.27 -2.48 12.56
C ALA A 9 -8.58 -2.52 11.18
N LEU A 10 -9.41 -2.62 10.14
CA LEU A 10 -9.10 -2.20 8.78
C LEU A 10 -10.00 -1.02 8.43
N PHE A 11 -9.42 0.08 7.97
CA PHE A 11 -10.13 1.23 7.41
C PHE A 11 -9.91 1.35 5.91
N GLY A 12 -10.98 1.57 5.16
CA GLY A 12 -10.93 1.76 3.71
C GLY A 12 -12.33 1.76 3.08
N ARG A 13 -12.38 1.83 1.74
CA ARG A 13 -13.64 1.74 0.99
C ARG A 13 -13.38 1.29 -0.47
N PRO A 14 -14.01 0.17 -0.93
CA PRO A 14 -14.78 -0.79 -0.13
C PRO A 14 -13.89 -1.72 0.70
N VAL A 15 -14.40 -2.22 1.82
CA VAL A 15 -13.70 -3.19 2.70
C VAL A 15 -14.51 -4.44 3.00
N ALA A 16 -15.76 -4.52 2.48
CA ALA A 16 -16.67 -5.64 2.77
C ALA A 16 -16.14 -7.02 2.31
N HIS A 17 -15.29 -7.02 1.28
CA HIS A 17 -14.70 -8.24 0.71
C HIS A 17 -13.28 -8.52 1.22
N SER A 18 -12.79 -7.73 2.18
CA SER A 18 -11.43 -7.90 2.71
C SER A 18 -11.32 -9.20 3.52
N LEU A 19 -10.28 -9.96 3.24
CA LEU A 19 -9.93 -11.16 3.99
C LEU A 19 -9.17 -10.85 5.28
N SER A 20 -8.75 -9.61 5.51
CA SER A 20 -7.97 -9.22 6.70
C SER A 20 -8.66 -9.60 8.02
N PRO A 21 -9.98 -9.38 8.23
CA PRO A 21 -10.62 -9.83 9.48
C PRO A 21 -10.58 -11.34 9.68
N ALA A 22 -10.78 -12.13 8.62
CA ALA A 22 -10.73 -13.59 8.72
C ALA A 22 -9.31 -14.08 9.08
N MET A 23 -8.31 -13.52 8.41
CA MET A 23 -6.90 -13.85 8.61
C MET A 23 -6.40 -13.47 10.01
N HIS A 24 -6.60 -12.23 10.44
CA HIS A 24 -6.15 -11.77 11.76
C HIS A 24 -6.88 -12.48 12.90
N ASN A 25 -8.21 -12.59 12.83
CA ASN A 25 -8.97 -13.30 13.88
C ASN A 25 -8.63 -14.80 13.91
N GLY A 26 -8.29 -15.41 12.77
CA GLY A 26 -7.76 -16.78 12.71
C GLY A 26 -6.45 -16.92 13.48
N ALA A 27 -5.50 -16.02 13.21
CA ALA A 27 -4.22 -15.98 13.90
C ALA A 27 -4.38 -15.69 15.41
N TYR A 28 -5.25 -14.78 15.80
CA TYR A 28 -5.50 -14.46 17.22
C TYR A 28 -6.02 -15.68 17.98
N ARG A 29 -6.94 -16.46 17.38
CA ARG A 29 -7.44 -17.70 18.00
C ARG A 29 -6.33 -18.74 18.17
N GLU A 30 -5.55 -18.97 17.12
CA GLU A 30 -4.44 -19.95 17.17
C GLU A 30 -3.39 -19.58 18.22
N MET A 31 -3.10 -18.29 18.35
CA MET A 31 -2.14 -17.75 19.32
C MET A 31 -2.75 -17.53 20.71
N SER A 32 -4.02 -17.88 20.93
CA SER A 32 -4.75 -17.64 22.19
C SER A 32 -4.72 -16.16 22.64
N LEU A 33 -4.68 -15.23 21.69
CA LEU A 33 -4.70 -13.79 21.96
C LEU A 33 -6.13 -13.31 22.15
N ARG A 34 -6.38 -12.56 23.22
CA ARG A 34 -7.66 -11.86 23.45
C ARG A 34 -7.70 -10.59 22.63
N ALA A 35 -7.94 -10.75 21.32
CA ALA A 35 -7.97 -9.65 20.37
C ALA A 35 -9.02 -9.88 19.31
N ARG A 36 -9.56 -8.80 18.77
CA ARG A 36 -10.55 -8.81 17.69
C ARG A 36 -10.18 -7.83 16.59
N TYR A 37 -10.29 -8.28 15.35
CA TYR A 37 -10.05 -7.45 14.16
C TYR A 37 -11.34 -7.27 13.37
N ARG A 38 -11.71 -6.00 13.06
CA ARG A 38 -12.93 -5.66 12.34
C ARG A 38 -12.63 -4.74 11.16
N ALA A 39 -13.45 -4.77 10.12
CA ALA A 39 -13.36 -3.85 9.00
C ALA A 39 -14.42 -2.73 9.14
N PHE A 40 -14.00 -1.50 8.89
CA PHE A 40 -14.84 -0.30 8.91
C PHE A 40 -14.74 0.41 7.56
N ALA A 41 -15.88 0.50 6.87
CA ALA A 41 -15.99 1.36 5.70
C ALA A 41 -16.13 2.81 6.17
N VAL A 42 -15.21 3.67 5.77
CA VAL A 42 -15.21 5.10 6.07
C VAL A 42 -15.20 5.90 4.77
N GLU A 43 -15.94 7.01 4.74
CA GLU A 43 -16.02 7.87 3.55
C GLU A 43 -14.76 8.73 3.41
N THR A 44 -14.22 9.20 4.52
CA THR A 44 -13.07 10.09 4.58
C THR A 44 -12.06 9.62 5.63
N ALA A 45 -10.80 9.99 5.44
CA ALA A 45 -9.75 9.71 6.42
C ALA A 45 -9.98 10.42 7.77
N ALA A 46 -10.69 11.55 7.78
CA ALA A 46 -11.06 12.31 8.99
C ALA A 46 -11.94 11.53 9.97
N GLU A 47 -12.65 10.49 9.50
CA GLU A 47 -13.47 9.65 10.35
C GLU A 47 -12.63 8.65 11.17
N ILE A 48 -11.44 8.31 10.68
CA ILE A 48 -10.60 7.23 11.25
C ILE A 48 -10.29 7.48 12.74
N PRO A 49 -9.75 8.64 13.17
CA PRO A 49 -9.47 8.88 14.58
C PRO A 49 -10.71 8.72 15.47
N ARG A 50 -11.85 9.28 15.02
CA ARG A 50 -13.13 9.21 15.75
C ARG A 50 -13.63 7.78 15.93
N VAL A 51 -13.50 6.96 14.90
CA VAL A 51 -13.87 5.53 14.98
C VAL A 51 -12.90 4.79 15.87
N MET A 52 -11.60 5.09 15.79
CA MET A 52 -10.59 4.50 16.67
C MET A 52 -10.88 4.79 18.14
N ASP A 53 -11.28 6.00 18.46
CA ASP A 53 -11.63 6.40 19.85
C ASP A 53 -12.92 5.73 20.32
N ARG A 54 -13.98 5.77 19.51
CA ARG A 54 -15.29 5.21 19.87
C ARG A 54 -15.25 3.69 20.10
N GLU A 55 -14.45 2.98 19.31
CA GLU A 55 -14.37 1.51 19.33
C GLU A 55 -13.16 0.99 20.11
N ASP A 56 -12.42 1.86 20.82
CA ASP A 56 -11.19 1.57 21.57
C ASP A 56 -10.15 0.79 20.74
N ILE A 57 -9.92 1.21 19.50
CA ILE A 57 -9.02 0.54 18.57
C ILE A 57 -7.56 0.88 18.90
N GLN A 58 -6.75 -0.14 19.17
CA GLN A 58 -5.35 -0.03 19.56
C GLN A 58 -4.39 0.05 18.36
N GLY A 59 -4.82 -0.41 17.21
CA GLY A 59 -4.07 -0.34 15.97
C GLY A 59 -4.95 -0.68 14.78
N ALA A 60 -4.58 -0.17 13.61
CA ALA A 60 -5.38 -0.37 12.42
C ALA A 60 -4.53 -0.49 11.15
N SER A 61 -5.02 -1.29 10.21
CA SER A 61 -4.59 -1.20 8.82
C SER A 61 -5.40 -0.14 8.10
N VAL A 62 -4.75 0.58 7.17
CA VAL A 62 -5.41 1.55 6.29
C VAL A 62 -5.22 1.09 4.84
N THR A 63 -6.33 1.03 4.10
CA THR A 63 -6.29 0.69 2.69
C THR A 63 -6.88 1.80 1.82
N LEU A 64 -7.01 1.53 0.51
CA LEU A 64 -7.55 2.51 -0.44
C LEU A 64 -8.94 3.02 0.01
N PRO A 65 -9.25 4.30 -0.24
CA PRO A 65 -8.41 5.32 -0.85
C PRO A 65 -7.62 6.17 0.16
N HIS A 66 -7.55 5.78 1.43
CA HIS A 66 -7.20 6.66 2.56
C HIS A 66 -5.71 6.71 2.94
N LYS A 67 -4.85 5.86 2.35
CA LYS A 67 -3.43 5.75 2.76
C LYS A 67 -2.63 7.05 2.71
N GLU A 68 -2.94 7.94 1.77
CA GLU A 68 -2.30 9.26 1.65
C GLU A 68 -2.98 10.28 2.58
N ALA A 69 -4.32 10.36 2.51
CA ALA A 69 -5.09 11.35 3.26
C ALA A 69 -5.05 11.17 4.78
N VAL A 70 -4.82 9.96 5.28
CA VAL A 70 -4.77 9.68 6.72
C VAL A 70 -3.59 10.36 7.41
N LEU A 71 -2.53 10.72 6.68
CA LEU A 71 -1.34 11.36 7.25
C LEU A 71 -1.64 12.68 7.96
N GLU A 72 -2.67 13.42 7.52
CA GLU A 72 -3.10 14.68 8.13
C GLU A 72 -3.72 14.51 9.52
N TRP A 73 -4.07 13.27 9.87
CA TRP A 73 -4.78 12.90 11.10
C TRP A 73 -3.90 12.12 12.08
N LEU A 74 -2.58 12.09 11.83
CA LEU A 74 -1.61 11.38 12.66
C LEU A 74 -0.74 12.37 13.43
N ASP A 75 -0.49 12.07 14.71
CA ASP A 75 0.38 12.86 15.58
C ASP A 75 1.86 12.67 15.24
N GLY A 76 2.20 11.53 14.64
CA GLY A 76 3.55 11.25 14.16
C GLY A 76 3.60 10.11 13.17
N MET A 77 4.77 9.90 12.58
CA MET A 77 4.98 8.81 11.62
C MET A 77 6.45 8.41 11.54
N SER A 78 6.69 7.15 11.16
CA SER A 78 8.03 6.65 10.90
C SER A 78 8.71 7.36 9.72
N SER A 79 10.03 7.25 9.65
CA SER A 79 10.81 7.80 8.53
C SER A 79 10.39 7.22 7.17
N PRO A 80 10.22 5.89 7.01
CA PRO A 80 9.69 5.33 5.76
C PRO A 80 8.28 5.85 5.42
N CYS A 81 7.37 5.89 6.39
CA CYS A 81 6.00 6.39 6.17
C CYS A 81 6.01 7.84 5.66
N ARG A 82 6.85 8.70 6.24
CA ARG A 82 7.06 10.10 5.81
C ARG A 82 7.62 10.19 4.40
N SER A 83 8.65 9.42 4.09
CA SER A 83 9.29 9.39 2.77
C SER A 83 8.31 8.91 1.71
N ILE A 84 7.58 7.84 1.97
CA ILE A 84 6.56 7.27 1.08
C ILE A 84 5.40 8.26 0.88
N GLY A 85 5.02 8.98 1.93
CA GLY A 85 3.86 9.87 1.91
C GLY A 85 2.55 9.11 1.87
N ALA A 86 2.50 7.96 2.55
CA ALA A 86 1.31 7.14 2.73
C ALA A 86 1.50 6.23 3.94
N ALA A 87 0.46 6.05 4.76
CA ALA A 87 0.40 5.08 5.85
C ALA A 87 -0.54 3.93 5.49
N ASN A 88 -0.11 2.70 5.73
CA ASN A 88 -0.97 1.52 5.66
C ASN A 88 -1.29 0.95 7.05
N THR A 89 -0.64 1.47 8.08
CA THR A 89 -0.77 1.01 9.47
C THR A 89 -0.81 2.21 10.40
N ILE A 90 -1.72 2.18 11.37
CA ILE A 90 -1.80 3.14 12.47
C ILE A 90 -1.58 2.38 13.78
N VAL A 91 -0.74 2.91 14.62
CA VAL A 91 -0.48 2.40 15.98
C VAL A 91 -0.93 3.47 16.98
N ARG A 92 -1.79 3.10 17.91
CA ARG A 92 -2.14 3.96 19.06
C ARG A 92 -1.03 3.89 20.10
N LYS A 93 -0.51 5.03 20.50
CA LYS A 93 0.41 5.19 21.62
C LYS A 93 -0.23 6.06 22.69
N GLU A 94 0.43 6.22 23.84
CA GLU A 94 -0.07 7.05 24.95
C GLU A 94 -0.27 8.52 24.54
N ASP A 95 0.56 9.02 23.62
CA ASP A 95 0.61 10.40 23.16
C ASP A 95 -0.06 10.64 21.78
N GLY A 96 -0.73 9.62 21.20
CA GLY A 96 -1.48 9.80 19.96
C GLY A 96 -1.45 8.65 18.96
N LEU A 97 -1.79 8.97 17.71
CA LEU A 97 -1.84 8.04 16.59
C LEU A 97 -0.60 8.16 15.71
N TYR A 98 0.09 7.05 15.48
CA TYR A 98 1.34 7.02 14.72
C TYR A 98 1.21 6.17 13.47
N GLY A 99 1.65 6.75 12.36
CA GLY A 99 1.64 6.11 11.04
C GLY A 99 2.88 5.30 10.73
N GLU A 100 2.65 4.12 10.20
CA GLU A 100 3.66 3.23 9.63
C GLU A 100 3.31 2.86 8.20
N ASN A 101 4.32 2.47 7.44
CA ASN A 101 4.11 1.86 6.14
C ASN A 101 4.88 0.55 6.06
N THR A 102 4.17 -0.55 6.06
CA THR A 102 4.74 -1.91 5.95
C THR A 102 4.60 -2.48 4.54
N ASP A 103 3.91 -1.79 3.63
CA ASP A 103 3.74 -2.24 2.25
C ASP A 103 5.09 -2.35 1.53
N TRP A 104 5.98 -1.36 1.72
CA TRP A 104 7.27 -1.34 1.05
C TRP A 104 8.16 -2.51 1.47
N SER A 105 8.23 -2.81 2.75
CA SER A 105 9.06 -3.92 3.26
C SER A 105 8.50 -5.27 2.84
N GLY A 106 7.18 -5.46 2.90
CA GLY A 106 6.53 -6.67 2.40
C GLY A 106 6.76 -6.87 0.89
N PHE A 107 6.67 -5.80 0.12
CA PHE A 107 6.95 -5.82 -1.31
C PHE A 107 8.41 -6.20 -1.60
N VAL A 108 9.38 -5.56 -0.94
CA VAL A 108 10.82 -5.85 -1.10
C VAL A 108 11.12 -7.30 -0.73
N LEU A 109 10.61 -7.79 0.41
CA LEU A 109 10.82 -9.17 0.83
C LEU A 109 10.31 -10.16 -0.21
N SER A 110 9.12 -9.93 -0.78
CA SER A 110 8.56 -10.80 -1.81
C SER A 110 9.37 -10.80 -3.11
N LEU A 111 9.97 -9.67 -3.48
CA LEU A 111 10.84 -9.60 -4.66
C LEU A 111 12.18 -10.30 -4.44
N ARG A 112 12.80 -10.11 -3.27
CA ARG A 112 14.11 -10.72 -2.93
C ARG A 112 14.10 -12.25 -2.99
N GLU A 113 12.95 -12.87 -2.80
CA GLU A 113 12.80 -14.32 -2.97
C GLU A 113 12.90 -14.78 -4.43
N ARG A 114 12.74 -13.87 -5.39
CA ARG A 114 12.61 -14.19 -6.81
C ARG A 114 13.70 -13.59 -7.69
N LEU A 115 14.21 -12.42 -7.32
CA LEU A 115 15.17 -11.68 -8.15
C LEU A 115 16.03 -10.73 -7.31
N GLU A 116 17.18 -10.36 -7.86
CA GLU A 116 18.00 -9.26 -7.33
C GLU A 116 17.43 -7.92 -7.80
N ILE A 117 17.28 -6.98 -6.87
CA ILE A 117 16.66 -5.67 -7.14
C ILE A 117 17.70 -4.65 -7.60
N ARG A 118 18.93 -4.71 -7.05
CA ARG A 118 19.98 -3.72 -7.31
C ARG A 118 20.26 -3.55 -8.79
N GLN A 119 20.32 -2.30 -9.25
CA GLN A 119 20.60 -1.88 -10.64
C GLN A 119 19.60 -2.42 -11.69
N ARG A 120 18.52 -3.03 -11.27
CA ARG A 120 17.47 -3.52 -12.17
C ARG A 120 16.41 -2.46 -12.40
N VAL A 121 15.93 -2.35 -13.62
CA VAL A 121 14.85 -1.43 -14.00
C VAL A 121 13.49 -2.09 -13.72
N PHE A 122 12.58 -1.32 -13.12
CA PHE A 122 11.22 -1.74 -12.78
C PHE A 122 10.21 -0.79 -13.40
N ALA A 123 9.28 -1.30 -14.20
CA ALA A 123 8.13 -0.55 -14.67
C ALA A 123 7.02 -0.61 -13.60
N VAL A 124 6.70 0.51 -12.97
CA VAL A 124 5.69 0.59 -11.90
C VAL A 124 4.46 1.31 -12.40
N ILE A 125 3.34 0.59 -12.54
CA ILE A 125 2.07 1.16 -12.99
C ILE A 125 1.25 1.60 -11.79
N GLY A 126 0.88 2.89 -11.77
CA GLY A 126 0.09 3.49 -10.70
C GLY A 126 0.80 4.66 -10.02
N ALA A 127 0.05 5.45 -9.25
CA ALA A 127 0.56 6.59 -8.49
C ALA A 127 -0.17 6.77 -7.14
N GLY A 128 -0.75 5.71 -6.59
CA GLY A 128 -1.36 5.67 -5.27
C GLY A 128 -0.41 5.12 -4.21
N GLY A 129 -0.93 4.90 -2.99
CA GLY A 129 -0.14 4.47 -1.83
C GLY A 129 0.69 3.19 -2.06
N ALA A 130 0.15 2.21 -2.80
CA ALA A 130 0.90 0.99 -3.15
C ALA A 130 2.06 1.27 -4.12
N ALA A 131 1.85 2.11 -5.15
CA ALA A 131 2.89 2.52 -6.08
C ALA A 131 4.01 3.30 -5.35
N ARG A 132 3.65 4.21 -4.44
CA ARG A 132 4.60 4.95 -3.60
C ARG A 132 5.49 4.01 -2.78
N ALA A 133 4.88 3.01 -2.13
CA ALA A 133 5.59 2.01 -1.35
C ALA A 133 6.54 1.15 -2.21
N ALA A 134 6.08 0.72 -3.39
CA ALA A 134 6.88 -0.04 -4.34
C ALA A 134 8.09 0.77 -4.85
N VAL A 135 7.86 2.02 -5.30
CA VAL A 135 8.93 2.93 -5.76
C VAL A 135 9.95 3.17 -4.65
N TYR A 136 9.51 3.48 -3.44
CA TYR A 136 10.37 3.65 -2.29
C TYR A 136 11.22 2.38 -2.04
N GLY A 137 10.58 1.22 -1.95
CA GLY A 137 11.29 -0.04 -1.70
C GLY A 137 12.31 -0.39 -2.80
N ILE A 138 11.98 -0.15 -4.08
CA ILE A 138 12.93 -0.36 -5.19
C ILE A 138 14.16 0.53 -5.03
N LEU A 139 13.97 1.81 -4.70
CA LEU A 139 15.07 2.76 -4.51
C LEU A 139 15.95 2.42 -3.31
N GLU A 140 15.35 2.04 -2.16
CA GLU A 140 16.09 1.60 -0.96
C GLU A 140 17.00 0.39 -1.26
N GLU A 141 16.58 -0.48 -2.20
CA GLU A 141 17.34 -1.64 -2.64
C GLU A 141 18.33 -1.32 -3.78
N GLY A 142 18.44 -0.06 -4.21
CA GLY A 142 19.31 0.36 -5.31
C GLY A 142 18.80 -0.06 -6.69
N GLY A 143 17.52 -0.34 -6.84
CA GLY A 143 16.85 -0.55 -8.13
C GLY A 143 16.46 0.77 -8.81
N ILE A 144 15.99 0.70 -10.04
CA ILE A 144 15.67 1.85 -10.90
C ILE A 144 14.19 1.82 -11.27
N PRO A 145 13.30 2.51 -10.54
CA PRO A 145 11.89 2.56 -10.90
C PRO A 145 11.61 3.54 -12.03
N VAL A 146 10.72 3.15 -12.94
CA VAL A 146 10.09 4.00 -13.96
C VAL A 146 8.60 4.00 -13.68
N VAL A 147 8.05 5.14 -13.30
CA VAL A 147 6.63 5.29 -12.98
C VAL A 147 5.82 5.42 -14.28
N LEU A 148 4.76 4.64 -14.40
CA LEU A 148 3.78 4.72 -15.48
C LEU A 148 2.41 5.02 -14.89
N ASN A 149 1.72 6.03 -15.41
CA ASN A 149 0.38 6.34 -14.91
C ASN A 149 -0.49 6.98 -15.98
N ARG A 150 -1.81 6.69 -15.95
CA ARG A 150 -2.81 7.28 -16.84
C ARG A 150 -2.93 8.80 -16.62
N SER A 151 -2.93 9.24 -15.36
CA SER A 151 -2.89 10.67 -15.02
C SER A 151 -1.44 11.15 -14.98
N ALA A 152 -1.04 11.95 -15.99
CA ALA A 152 0.31 12.48 -16.07
C ALA A 152 0.67 13.34 -14.84
N ALA A 153 -0.28 14.12 -14.33
CA ALA A 153 -0.04 14.96 -13.14
C ALA A 153 0.31 14.13 -11.91
N ARG A 154 -0.46 13.06 -11.62
CA ARG A 154 -0.18 12.17 -10.47
C ARG A 154 1.10 11.36 -10.66
N GLY A 155 1.35 10.88 -11.88
CA GLY A 155 2.57 10.13 -12.19
C GLY A 155 3.84 10.98 -12.05
N ARG A 156 3.83 12.21 -12.57
CA ARG A 156 4.95 13.16 -12.40
C ARG A 156 5.18 13.50 -10.94
N ALA A 157 4.12 13.86 -10.21
CA ALA A 157 4.25 14.18 -8.78
C ALA A 157 4.86 13.03 -7.97
N LEU A 158 4.56 11.76 -8.32
CA LEU A 158 5.21 10.61 -7.70
C LEU A 158 6.68 10.51 -8.11
N ALA A 159 6.98 10.62 -9.39
CA ALA A 159 8.35 10.54 -9.90
C ALA A 159 9.25 11.65 -9.34
N ASP A 160 8.74 12.89 -9.32
CA ASP A 160 9.45 14.06 -8.77
C ASP A 160 9.76 13.89 -7.27
N ARG A 161 8.79 13.33 -6.51
CA ARG A 161 8.97 13.05 -5.08
C ARG A 161 10.15 12.13 -4.81
N PHE A 162 10.39 11.15 -5.69
CA PHE A 162 11.41 10.12 -5.51
C PHE A 162 12.64 10.29 -6.41
N GLY A 163 12.67 11.33 -7.25
CA GLY A 163 13.77 11.56 -8.18
C GLY A 163 13.92 10.46 -9.24
N CYS A 164 12.81 9.86 -9.69
CA CYS A 164 12.81 8.79 -10.68
C CYS A 164 12.10 9.19 -11.98
N SER A 165 12.17 8.33 -13.00
CA SER A 165 11.57 8.61 -14.31
C SER A 165 10.06 8.41 -14.31
N PHE A 166 9.36 9.23 -15.11
CA PHE A 166 7.94 9.08 -15.41
C PHE A 166 7.71 8.97 -16.91
N LEU A 167 6.79 8.09 -17.31
CA LEU A 167 6.22 8.03 -18.66
C LEU A 167 4.68 7.92 -18.58
N PRO A 168 3.96 8.52 -19.53
CA PRO A 168 2.54 8.24 -19.72
C PRO A 168 2.29 6.74 -19.93
N LEU A 169 1.15 6.24 -19.46
CA LEU A 169 0.85 4.80 -19.50
C LEU A 169 0.83 4.25 -20.93
N GLU A 170 0.37 5.03 -21.89
CA GLU A 170 0.36 4.71 -23.32
C GLU A 170 1.78 4.50 -23.91
N GLU A 171 2.79 5.04 -23.25
CA GLU A 171 4.19 4.90 -23.66
C GLU A 171 4.90 3.69 -23.03
N ILE A 172 4.18 2.78 -22.39
CA ILE A 172 4.75 1.57 -21.77
C ILE A 172 5.62 0.76 -22.77
N GLY A 173 5.31 0.83 -24.05
CA GLY A 173 6.11 0.23 -25.12
C GLY A 173 7.54 0.77 -25.23
N ARG A 174 7.86 1.91 -24.63
CA ARG A 174 9.20 2.52 -24.61
C ARG A 174 10.02 2.12 -23.41
N VAL A 175 9.41 1.48 -22.40
CA VAL A 175 10.12 1.08 -21.18
C VAL A 175 10.90 -0.20 -21.45
N GLU A 176 12.19 -0.14 -21.23
CA GLU A 176 13.08 -1.29 -21.23
C GLU A 176 13.29 -1.75 -19.79
N ALA A 177 12.38 -2.57 -19.29
CA ALA A 177 12.42 -3.11 -17.92
C ALA A 177 12.09 -4.61 -17.95
N PRO A 178 12.85 -5.44 -17.24
CA PRO A 178 12.54 -6.87 -17.13
C PRO A 178 11.39 -7.16 -16.17
N VAL A 179 10.99 -6.19 -15.35
CA VAL A 179 9.95 -6.37 -14.29
C VAL A 179 8.85 -5.35 -14.45
N LEU A 180 7.60 -5.83 -14.45
CA LEU A 180 6.40 -5.02 -14.47
C LEU A 180 5.64 -5.19 -13.16
N ILE A 181 5.32 -4.07 -12.51
CA ILE A 181 4.57 -4.04 -11.25
C ILE A 181 3.24 -3.33 -11.47
N ASN A 182 2.15 -4.05 -11.27
CA ASN A 182 0.82 -3.45 -11.24
C ASN A 182 0.48 -2.99 -9.80
N ALA A 183 0.58 -1.70 -9.55
CA ALA A 183 0.19 -1.07 -8.29
C ALA A 183 -1.14 -0.28 -8.42
N THR A 184 -2.01 -0.69 -9.34
CA THR A 184 -3.35 -0.13 -9.55
C THR A 184 -4.42 -1.04 -8.97
N SER A 185 -5.67 -0.58 -8.99
CA SER A 185 -6.84 -1.40 -8.64
C SER A 185 -7.33 -2.31 -9.79
N VAL A 186 -6.72 -2.24 -10.96
CA VAL A 186 -7.11 -3.08 -12.11
C VAL A 186 -6.81 -4.54 -11.80
N GLY A 187 -7.82 -5.39 -11.99
CA GLY A 187 -7.74 -6.83 -11.70
C GLY A 187 -8.20 -7.23 -10.29
N ILE A 188 -8.52 -6.27 -9.40
CA ILE A 188 -9.00 -6.60 -8.04
C ILE A 188 -10.43 -7.12 -8.07
N THR A 189 -11.32 -6.55 -8.89
CA THR A 189 -12.77 -6.81 -8.85
C THR A 189 -13.29 -7.75 -9.92
N ALA A 190 -12.53 -8.00 -10.99
CA ALA A 190 -12.92 -8.92 -12.06
C ALA A 190 -11.71 -9.64 -12.63
N PRO A 191 -11.65 -10.98 -12.56
CA PRO A 191 -10.69 -11.75 -13.35
C PRO A 191 -10.93 -11.46 -14.84
N GLY A 192 -9.95 -10.88 -15.53
CA GLY A 192 -10.07 -10.50 -16.95
C GLY A 192 -10.73 -9.15 -17.22
N GLY A 193 -11.08 -8.35 -16.20
CA GLY A 193 -11.52 -6.97 -16.38
C GLY A 193 -10.41 -6.10 -16.97
N ASP A 194 -10.80 -5.09 -17.73
CA ASP A 194 -10.05 -4.09 -18.53
C ASP A 194 -8.56 -3.93 -18.21
N TRP A 195 -7.80 -5.00 -18.37
CA TRP A 195 -6.35 -4.95 -18.32
C TRP A 195 -5.89 -4.14 -19.54
N PRO A 196 -5.26 -2.98 -19.35
CA PRO A 196 -5.02 -2.05 -20.45
C PRO A 196 -3.95 -2.49 -21.44
N PHE A 197 -3.38 -3.69 -21.25
CA PHE A 197 -2.27 -4.15 -22.06
C PHE A 197 -2.59 -5.44 -22.78
N THR A 198 -2.17 -5.50 -24.05
CA THR A 198 -2.22 -6.70 -24.85
C THR A 198 -1.14 -7.71 -24.39
N GLU A 199 -1.35 -8.97 -24.67
CA GLU A 199 -0.36 -10.03 -24.44
C GLU A 199 1.01 -9.68 -25.05
N LYS A 200 1.02 -9.02 -26.22
CA LYS A 200 2.23 -8.52 -26.87
C LYS A 200 3.00 -7.51 -26.02
N VAL A 201 2.32 -6.68 -25.23
CA VAL A 201 2.98 -5.74 -24.32
C VAL A 201 3.50 -6.50 -23.11
N LEU A 202 2.70 -7.41 -22.55
CA LEU A 202 3.09 -8.17 -21.36
C LEU A 202 4.27 -9.09 -21.60
N SER A 203 4.37 -9.71 -22.80
CA SER A 203 5.49 -10.61 -23.14
C SER A 203 6.86 -9.94 -23.16
N ARG A 204 6.92 -8.59 -23.11
CA ARG A 204 8.17 -7.84 -22.99
C ARG A 204 8.71 -7.82 -21.55
N PHE A 205 7.88 -8.17 -20.58
CA PHE A 205 8.22 -8.19 -19.16
C PHE A 205 8.21 -9.64 -18.69
N PRO A 206 9.36 -10.32 -18.63
CA PRO A 206 9.43 -11.72 -18.21
C PRO A 206 9.07 -11.96 -16.74
N TRP A 207 8.93 -10.87 -15.95
CA TRP A 207 8.59 -10.88 -14.52
C TRP A 207 7.51 -9.86 -14.20
#